data_4cf6115cf50ad027684fc44de89e91f5
#
_entry.id   4cf6115cf50ad027684fc44de89e91f5
#
_cell.length_a   1.000
_cell.length_b   1.000
_cell.length_c   1.000
_cell.angle_alpha   90.00
_cell.angle_beta   90.00
_cell.angle_gamma   90.00
#
_symmetry.space_group_name_H-M   'P 1'
#
loop_
_entity.id
_entity.type
_entity.pdbx_description
1 polymer ?
#
loop_
_entity_poly.entity_id
_entity_poly.type
_entity_poly.pdbx_seq_one_letter_code
_entity_poly.pdbx_strand_id
1 'polypeptide(L)'
;PRPSAVGAMIEDARPKGADVRLGGDRRGDKGFFFDPTVLSHVPLDASIMNEEPFGPVAVMRPFDTLDEAIEQANRLPLGLAAYAFTENLRTANLVGDRIEAGMVAINNLTVSPGDAPFGGVKE
;
A
#
# COMPACT_ATOMS: atom_id res chain seq x y z
N PRO A 1 -16.37 -6.91 11.64
CA PRO A 1 -16.45 -5.49 11.25
C PRO A 1 -15.07 -4.96 10.87
N ARG A 2 -14.97 -4.16 9.82
CA ARG A 2 -13.70 -3.64 9.26
C ARG A 2 -12.76 -2.96 10.27
N PRO A 3 -13.22 -2.15 11.23
CA PRO A 3 -12.33 -1.54 12.23
C PRO A 3 -11.59 -2.53 13.11
N SER A 4 -12.17 -3.70 13.40
CA SER A 4 -11.50 -4.73 14.20
C SER A 4 -10.45 -5.50 13.39
N ALA A 5 -10.66 -5.67 12.07
CA ALA A 5 -9.67 -6.29 11.19
C ALA A 5 -8.42 -5.41 11.04
N VAL A 6 -8.60 -4.12 10.78
CA VAL A 6 -7.49 -3.15 10.70
C VAL A 6 -6.73 -3.07 12.03
N GLY A 7 -7.45 -3.00 13.16
CA GLY A 7 -6.82 -3.01 14.48
C GLY A 7 -5.97 -4.27 14.71
N ALA A 8 -6.49 -5.45 14.34
CA ALA A 8 -5.74 -6.71 14.47
C ALA A 8 -4.46 -6.72 13.61
N MET A 9 -4.50 -6.17 12.38
CA MET A 9 -3.32 -6.05 11.53
C MET A 9 -2.26 -5.11 12.11
N ILE A 10 -2.68 -4.02 12.76
CA ILE A 10 -1.77 -3.09 13.43
C ILE A 10 -1.15 -3.76 14.67
N GLU A 11 -1.95 -4.45 15.47
CA GLU A 11 -1.47 -5.19 16.65
C GLU A 11 -0.53 -6.36 16.27
N ASP A 12 -0.70 -6.99 15.12
CA ASP A 12 0.25 -7.95 14.57
C ASP A 12 1.58 -7.29 14.15
N ALA A 13 1.51 -6.10 13.58
CA ALA A 13 2.70 -5.40 13.08
C ALA A 13 3.58 -4.80 14.20
N ARG A 14 2.99 -4.36 15.32
CA ARG A 14 3.72 -3.72 16.45
C ARG A 14 4.85 -4.59 17.02
N PRO A 15 4.61 -5.83 17.47
CA PRO A 15 5.66 -6.67 18.05
C PRO A 15 6.69 -7.13 17.01
N LYS A 16 6.36 -7.06 15.73
CA LYS A 16 7.28 -7.36 14.62
C LYS A 16 8.23 -6.21 14.29
N GLY A 17 8.05 -5.03 14.90
CA GLY A 17 8.95 -3.88 14.76
C GLY A 17 8.40 -2.73 13.94
N ALA A 18 7.10 -2.73 13.60
CA ALA A 18 6.47 -1.59 12.96
C ALA A 18 6.35 -0.39 13.91
N ASP A 19 6.68 0.78 13.42
CA ASP A 19 6.49 2.05 14.13
C ASP A 19 5.12 2.63 13.80
N VAL A 20 4.29 2.84 14.81
CA VAL A 20 3.04 3.60 14.67
C VAL A 20 3.35 5.09 14.80
N ARG A 21 3.36 5.80 13.69
CA ARG A 21 3.68 7.24 13.64
C ARG A 21 2.49 8.12 13.95
N LEU A 22 1.28 7.64 13.65
CA LEU A 22 0.03 8.35 13.89
C LEU A 22 -1.10 7.34 14.06
N GLY A 23 -2.09 7.64 14.93
CA GLY A 23 -3.28 6.84 15.13
C GLY A 23 -3.00 5.44 15.67
N GLY A 24 -3.61 4.45 15.06
CA GLY A 24 -3.46 3.04 15.43
C GLY A 24 -4.63 2.49 16.23
N ASP A 25 -5.59 3.33 16.60
CA ASP A 25 -6.66 2.96 17.51
C ASP A 25 -8.05 3.24 16.95
N ARG A 26 -9.02 2.51 17.47
CA ARG A 26 -10.43 2.78 17.23
C ARG A 26 -10.85 4.04 17.98
N ARG A 27 -11.60 4.92 17.33
CA ARG A 27 -12.13 6.14 17.94
C ARG A 27 -13.46 5.86 18.64
N GLY A 28 -13.40 5.76 19.97
CA GLY A 28 -14.57 5.55 20.82
C GLY A 28 -15.22 4.17 20.70
N ASP A 29 -16.30 3.96 21.45
CA ASP A 29 -16.95 2.66 21.60
C ASP A 29 -18.16 2.47 20.66
N LYS A 30 -18.61 3.53 20.01
CA LYS A 30 -19.79 3.52 19.14
C LYS A 30 -19.42 3.77 17.68
N GLY A 31 -20.13 3.12 16.75
CA GLY A 31 -19.92 3.26 15.32
C GLY A 31 -18.68 2.54 14.79
N PHE A 32 -18.22 2.93 13.60
CA PHE A 32 -17.12 2.32 12.87
C PHE A 32 -15.96 3.29 12.63
N PHE A 33 -15.72 4.17 13.57
CA PHE A 33 -14.66 5.17 13.47
C PHE A 33 -13.31 4.58 13.89
N PHE A 34 -12.32 4.81 13.06
CA PHE A 34 -10.92 4.44 13.29
C PHE A 34 -10.05 5.67 13.02
N ASP A 35 -9.02 5.89 13.82
CA ASP A 35 -8.15 7.03 13.62
C ASP A 35 -7.31 6.87 12.36
N PRO A 36 -7.13 7.93 11.55
CA PRO A 36 -6.15 7.91 10.46
C PRO A 36 -4.80 7.46 10.99
N THR A 37 -4.25 6.42 10.39
CA THR A 37 -3.10 5.71 10.92
C THR A 37 -1.96 5.73 9.91
N VAL A 38 -0.74 5.97 10.39
CA VAL A 38 0.48 5.90 9.61
C VAL A 38 1.45 4.95 10.29
N LEU A 39 1.86 3.91 9.58
CA LEU A 39 2.86 2.94 10.00
C LEU A 39 4.14 3.12 9.19
N SER A 40 5.30 2.99 9.82
CA SER A 40 6.59 2.95 9.13
C SER A 40 7.41 1.73 9.58
N HIS A 41 8.43 1.37 8.78
CA HIS A 41 9.31 0.22 9.02
C HIS A 41 8.55 -1.12 9.22
N VAL A 42 7.41 -1.27 8.58
CA VAL A 42 6.58 -2.47 8.71
C VAL A 42 7.30 -3.66 8.07
N PRO A 43 7.56 -4.76 8.80
CA PRO A 43 8.18 -5.97 8.24
C PRO A 43 7.28 -6.64 7.20
N LEU A 44 7.88 -7.29 6.20
CA LEU A 44 7.14 -7.92 5.10
C LEU A 44 6.29 -9.13 5.56
N ASP A 45 6.59 -9.72 6.70
CA ASP A 45 5.83 -10.82 7.31
C ASP A 45 4.66 -10.35 8.19
N ALA A 46 4.47 -9.05 8.36
CA ALA A 46 3.28 -8.51 9.01
C ALA A 46 2.04 -8.71 8.14
N SER A 47 0.90 -9.06 8.74
CA SER A 47 -0.34 -9.34 8.02
C SER A 47 -0.80 -8.17 7.15
N ILE A 48 -0.63 -6.93 7.62
CA ILE A 48 -0.96 -5.72 6.88
C ILE A 48 -0.15 -5.53 5.58
N MET A 49 0.98 -6.24 5.43
CA MET A 49 1.78 -6.23 4.20
C MET A 49 1.36 -7.33 3.21
N ASN A 50 0.47 -8.23 3.61
CA ASN A 50 0.08 -9.42 2.86
C ASN A 50 -1.43 -9.49 2.59
N GLU A 51 -2.21 -8.72 3.32
CA GLU A 51 -3.66 -8.61 3.20
C GLU A 51 -4.05 -7.15 2.99
N GLU A 52 -5.10 -6.89 2.23
CA GLU A 52 -5.55 -5.52 1.96
C GLU A 52 -6.21 -4.90 3.21
N PRO A 53 -5.64 -3.81 3.77
CA PRO A 53 -6.24 -3.13 4.91
C PRO A 53 -7.37 -2.20 4.45
N PHE A 54 -8.61 -2.65 4.52
CA PHE A 54 -9.77 -1.81 4.25
C PHE A 54 -10.04 -0.82 5.40
N GLY A 55 -9.26 0.26 5.45
CA GLY A 55 -9.37 1.29 6.48
C GLY A 55 -8.44 2.47 6.27
N PRO A 56 -8.47 3.48 7.14
CA PRO A 56 -7.67 4.69 7.01
C PRO A 56 -6.23 4.46 7.47
N VAL A 57 -5.50 3.56 6.81
CA VAL A 57 -4.12 3.22 7.15
C VAL A 57 -3.22 3.43 5.95
N ALA A 58 -2.10 4.13 6.16
CA ALA A 58 -0.99 4.25 5.24
C ALA A 58 0.22 3.50 5.81
N VAL A 59 0.77 2.59 5.00
CA VAL A 59 1.99 1.85 5.33
C VAL A 59 3.14 2.39 4.51
N MET A 60 4.24 2.77 5.16
CA MET A 60 5.42 3.32 4.52
C MET A 60 6.63 2.43 4.78
N ARG A 61 7.38 2.13 3.73
CA ARG A 61 8.67 1.46 3.81
C ARG A 61 9.70 2.22 2.99
N PRO A 62 10.91 2.42 3.52
CA PRO A 62 12.04 2.86 2.71
C PRO A 62 12.50 1.71 1.81
N PHE A 63 13.19 2.05 0.73
CA PHE A 63 13.94 1.13 -0.12
C PHE A 63 15.28 1.76 -0.50
N ASP A 64 16.29 0.93 -0.73
CA ASP A 64 17.64 1.41 -1.08
C ASP A 64 17.84 1.49 -2.60
N THR A 65 17.15 0.63 -3.36
CA THR A 65 17.26 0.59 -4.81
C THR A 65 15.89 0.52 -5.49
N LEU A 66 15.82 1.01 -6.73
CA LEU A 66 14.60 0.90 -7.53
C LEU A 66 14.20 -0.57 -7.79
N ASP A 67 15.18 -1.45 -7.96
CA ASP A 67 14.93 -2.88 -8.17
C ASP A 67 14.25 -3.51 -6.95
N GLU A 68 14.71 -3.19 -5.75
CA GLU A 68 14.06 -3.60 -4.49
C GLU A 68 12.62 -3.10 -4.40
N ALA A 69 12.38 -1.82 -4.73
CA ALA A 69 11.04 -1.25 -4.69
C ALA A 69 10.09 -1.98 -5.65
N ILE A 70 10.54 -2.28 -6.87
CA ILE A 70 9.76 -3.01 -7.87
C ILE A 70 9.49 -4.45 -7.43
N GLU A 71 10.51 -5.15 -6.91
CA GLU A 71 10.36 -6.51 -6.38
C GLU A 71 9.32 -6.57 -5.26
N GLN A 72 9.41 -5.64 -4.31
CA GLN A 72 8.43 -5.54 -3.22
C GLN A 72 7.02 -5.20 -3.71
N ALA A 73 6.89 -4.33 -4.68
CA ALA A 73 5.59 -3.99 -5.27
C ALA A 73 4.94 -5.18 -5.99
N ASN A 74 5.74 -6.02 -6.64
CA ASN A 74 5.27 -7.16 -7.43
C ASN A 74 5.11 -8.46 -6.63
N ARG A 75 5.50 -8.52 -5.36
CA ARG A 75 5.61 -9.77 -4.59
C ARG A 75 4.29 -10.49 -4.31
N LEU A 76 3.17 -9.78 -4.30
CA LEU A 76 1.86 -10.37 -4.05
C LEU A 76 1.18 -10.81 -5.36
N PRO A 77 0.26 -11.78 -5.31
CA PRO A 77 -0.52 -12.21 -6.47
C PRO A 77 -1.63 -11.21 -6.85
N LEU A 78 -1.57 -9.99 -6.37
CA LEU A 78 -2.52 -8.91 -6.60
C LEU A 78 -1.83 -7.78 -7.37
N GLY A 79 -2.53 -7.16 -8.32
CA GLY A 79 -1.96 -6.08 -9.13
C GLY A 79 -3.02 -5.26 -9.85
N LEU A 80 -3.79 -4.46 -9.12
CA LEU A 80 -4.83 -3.60 -9.71
C LEU A 80 -4.27 -2.24 -10.15
N ALA A 81 -3.69 -1.48 -9.22
CA ALA A 81 -3.24 -0.13 -9.46
C ALA A 81 -1.93 0.19 -8.74
N ALA A 82 -1.06 0.94 -9.39
CA ALA A 82 0.15 1.47 -8.81
C ALA A 82 0.33 2.95 -9.16
N TYR A 83 1.05 3.66 -8.31
CA TYR A 83 1.36 5.08 -8.48
C TYR A 83 2.85 5.30 -8.27
N ALA A 84 3.50 6.05 -9.15
CA ALA A 84 4.89 6.41 -9.01
C ALA A 84 5.10 7.91 -9.24
N PHE A 85 5.99 8.50 -8.47
CA PHE A 85 6.37 9.91 -8.59
C PHE A 85 7.87 10.00 -8.78
N THR A 86 8.31 10.57 -9.88
CA THR A 86 9.73 10.72 -10.21
C THR A 86 9.94 11.83 -11.23
N GLU A 87 11.03 12.56 -11.10
CA GLU A 87 11.48 13.52 -12.12
C GLU A 87 12.41 12.89 -13.18
N ASN A 88 12.82 11.65 -12.96
CA ASN A 88 13.73 10.93 -13.85
C ASN A 88 12.95 10.09 -14.88
N LEU A 89 13.06 10.46 -16.16
CA LEU A 89 12.37 9.78 -17.26
C LEU A 89 12.73 8.30 -17.38
N ARG A 90 13.99 7.94 -17.12
CA ARG A 90 14.42 6.52 -17.15
C ARG A 90 13.74 5.72 -16.06
N THR A 91 13.66 6.29 -14.85
CA THR A 91 12.92 5.67 -13.71
C THR A 91 11.44 5.53 -14.06
N ALA A 92 10.82 6.57 -14.64
CA ALA A 92 9.42 6.52 -15.05
C ALA A 92 9.14 5.36 -16.01
N ASN A 93 9.96 5.21 -17.05
CA ASN A 93 9.83 4.11 -18.02
C ASN A 93 10.03 2.74 -17.36
N LEU A 94 11.09 2.57 -16.54
CA LEU A 94 11.36 1.31 -15.84
C LEU A 94 10.22 0.89 -14.91
N VAL A 95 9.62 1.83 -14.20
CA VAL A 95 8.46 1.56 -13.34
C VAL A 95 7.25 1.16 -14.19
N GLY A 96 6.96 1.91 -15.27
CA GLY A 96 5.86 1.60 -16.17
C GLY A 96 5.96 0.21 -16.81
N ASP A 97 7.18 -0.21 -17.16
CA ASP A 97 7.44 -1.50 -17.82
C ASP A 97 7.45 -2.68 -16.84
N ARG A 98 7.86 -2.47 -15.58
CA ARG A 98 8.19 -3.56 -14.65
C ARG A 98 7.21 -3.74 -13.50
N ILE A 99 6.36 -2.77 -13.20
CA ILE A 99 5.31 -2.93 -12.19
C ILE A 99 4.18 -3.77 -12.76
N GLU A 100 3.87 -4.86 -12.08
CA GLU A 100 2.83 -5.82 -12.46
C GLU A 100 1.47 -5.40 -11.90
N ALA A 101 0.95 -4.29 -12.42
CA ALA A 101 -0.38 -3.78 -12.10
C ALA A 101 -1.16 -3.47 -13.38
N GLY A 102 -2.48 -3.62 -13.34
CA GLY A 102 -3.34 -3.34 -14.50
C GLY A 102 -3.34 -1.87 -14.90
N MET A 103 -3.03 -1.00 -13.94
CA MET A 103 -2.91 0.45 -14.16
C MET A 103 -1.72 1.00 -13.40
N VAL A 104 -0.87 1.75 -14.08
CA VAL A 104 0.27 2.44 -13.46
C VAL A 104 0.18 3.93 -13.79
N ALA A 105 -0.02 4.76 -12.77
CA ALA A 105 0.03 6.22 -12.92
C ALA A 105 1.42 6.74 -12.56
N ILE A 106 1.99 7.55 -13.44
CA ILE A 106 3.28 8.21 -13.21
C ILE A 106 3.05 9.72 -13.11
N ASN A 107 3.45 10.29 -11.96
CA ASN A 107 3.25 11.71 -11.63
C ASN A 107 1.77 12.16 -11.71
N ASN A 108 0.85 11.23 -11.46
CA ASN A 108 -0.59 11.45 -11.48
C ASN A 108 -1.25 10.67 -10.35
N LEU A 109 -2.34 11.18 -9.80
CA LEU A 109 -3.16 10.51 -8.79
C LEU A 109 -4.36 9.76 -9.38
N THR A 110 -4.59 9.86 -10.69
CA THR A 110 -5.72 9.23 -11.37
C THR A 110 -5.23 8.10 -12.25
N VAL A 111 -5.71 6.88 -12.02
CA VAL A 111 -5.42 5.68 -12.83
C VAL A 111 -6.61 5.17 -13.65
N SER A 112 -7.80 5.72 -13.44
CA SER A 112 -9.02 5.27 -14.12
C SER A 112 -9.71 6.40 -14.88
N PRO A 113 -9.15 6.88 -16.00
CA PRO A 113 -9.89 7.75 -16.90
C PRO A 113 -11.07 6.96 -17.49
N GLY A 114 -12.19 7.65 -17.76
CA GLY A 114 -13.44 7.00 -18.18
C GLY A 114 -13.39 6.27 -19.53
N ASP A 115 -12.32 6.45 -20.28
CA ASP A 115 -12.05 5.87 -21.60
C ASP A 115 -11.03 4.71 -21.57
N ALA A 116 -10.50 4.37 -20.40
CA ALA A 116 -9.55 3.26 -20.24
C ALA A 116 -10.16 2.10 -19.44
N PRO A 117 -9.80 0.84 -19.75
CA PRO A 117 -10.23 -0.32 -18.98
C PRO A 117 -9.73 -0.22 -17.53
N PHE A 118 -10.61 -0.59 -16.60
CA PHE A 118 -10.26 -0.72 -15.18
C PHE A 118 -10.20 -2.20 -14.81
N GLY A 119 -9.02 -2.69 -14.45
CA GLY A 119 -8.84 -4.10 -14.08
C GLY A 119 -7.40 -4.43 -13.71
N GLY A 120 -7.21 -5.54 -13.00
CA GLY A 120 -5.90 -6.08 -12.62
C GLY A 120 -5.29 -6.96 -13.71
N VAL A 121 -3.99 -7.25 -13.58
CA VAL A 121 -3.24 -8.22 -14.44
C VAL A 121 -2.88 -9.50 -13.71
N LYS A 122 -3.13 -9.55 -12.40
CA LYS A 122 -2.96 -10.73 -11.54
C LYS A 122 -4.33 -11.20 -11.04
N GLU A 123 -4.37 -12.11 -10.06
CA GLU A 123 -5.60 -12.61 -9.43
C GLU A 123 -6.49 -11.50 -8.87
#